data_7a1ed2bdd243967e019af94c73b55c24
#
_entry.id   7a1ed2bdd243967e019af94c73b55c24
#
_cell.length_a   1.000
_cell.length_b   1.000
_cell.length_c   1.000
_cell.angle_alpha   90.00
_cell.angle_beta   90.00
_cell.angle_gamma   90.00
#
_symmetry.space_group_name_H-M   'P 1'
#
loop_
_entity.id
_entity.type
_entity.pdbx_description
1 polymer ?
#
loop_
_entity_poly.entity_id
_entity_poly.type
_entity_poly.pdbx_seq_one_letter_code
_entity_poly.pdbx_strand_id
1 'polypeptide(L)'
;MDLHRLVRAGTPAEVSVLAIMALVLGVGCLASAAFPMVEEAPRALLAGVGLVGLTAALTLARTGPDVSALHLHFIVLLLVALNGVMVAAAVTERGLMMSALGYTWTAVYVAFFFRPDAARRHAVLMIVVLGLCLLSARR
;
A
#
# COMPACT_ATOMS: atom_id res chain seq x y z
N MET A 1 -13.88 15.63 18.79
CA MET A 1 -12.80 15.13 17.87
C MET A 1 -11.86 16.31 17.66
N ASP A 2 -10.69 16.31 18.37
CA ASP A 2 -9.75 17.43 18.36
C ASP A 2 -9.09 17.58 16.99
N LEU A 3 -9.46 18.61 16.23
CA LEU A 3 -8.84 18.96 14.95
C LEU A 3 -7.30 19.17 15.07
N HIS A 4 -6.83 19.69 16.21
CA HIS A 4 -5.39 19.85 16.49
C HIS A 4 -4.59 18.53 16.45
N ARG A 5 -5.24 17.37 16.63
CA ARG A 5 -4.58 16.06 16.58
C ARG A 5 -4.48 15.47 15.17
N LEU A 6 -5.26 15.99 14.21
CA LEU A 6 -5.18 15.60 12.79
C LEU A 6 -4.04 16.31 12.05
N VAL A 7 -3.48 17.37 12.65
CA VAL A 7 -2.42 18.21 12.07
C VAL A 7 -1.04 17.86 12.61
N ARG A 8 -0.89 16.77 13.38
CA ARG A 8 0.44 16.34 13.81
C ARG A 8 1.24 15.92 12.57
N ALA A 9 2.34 16.62 12.31
CA ALA A 9 3.31 16.21 11.30
C ALA A 9 3.79 14.79 11.60
N GLY A 10 3.94 13.99 10.55
CA GLY A 10 4.50 12.65 10.67
C GLY A 10 5.94 12.71 11.20
N THR A 11 6.38 11.68 11.91
CA THR A 11 7.79 11.59 12.26
C THR A 11 8.63 11.29 11.01
N PRO A 12 9.90 11.73 10.93
CA PRO A 12 10.77 11.41 9.80
C PRO A 12 10.84 9.90 9.51
N ALA A 13 10.78 9.08 10.56
CA ALA A 13 10.78 7.62 10.41
C ALA A 13 9.49 7.10 9.76
N GLU A 14 8.32 7.61 10.17
CA GLU A 14 7.03 7.24 9.56
C GLU A 14 7.01 7.52 8.06
N VAL A 15 7.44 8.73 7.68
CA VAL A 15 7.46 9.16 6.28
C VAL A 15 8.46 8.35 5.46
N SER A 16 9.67 8.13 6.00
CA SER A 16 10.74 7.39 5.29
C SER A 16 10.35 5.93 5.06
N VAL A 17 9.81 5.25 6.07
CA VAL A 17 9.39 3.84 5.94
C VAL A 17 8.26 3.72 4.92
N LEU A 18 7.27 4.62 4.96
CA LEU A 18 6.16 4.60 4.01
C LEU A 18 6.63 4.91 2.58
N ALA A 19 7.58 5.84 2.42
CA ALA A 19 8.18 6.15 1.12
C ALA A 19 8.93 4.94 0.54
N ILE A 20 9.70 4.22 1.37
CA ILE A 20 10.42 3.01 0.94
C ILE A 20 9.42 1.92 0.54
N MET A 21 8.34 1.70 1.31
CA MET A 21 7.30 0.73 0.98
C MET A 21 6.62 1.05 -0.36
N ALA A 22 6.26 2.31 -0.59
CA ALA A 22 5.68 2.77 -1.84
C ALA A 22 6.66 2.63 -3.02
N LEU A 23 7.95 2.92 -2.79
CA LEU A 23 9.01 2.74 -3.78
C LEU A 23 9.19 1.27 -4.18
N VAL A 24 9.29 0.38 -3.20
CA VAL A 24 9.44 -1.06 -3.43
C VAL A 24 8.25 -1.62 -4.20
N LEU A 25 7.03 -1.24 -3.83
CA LEU A 25 5.83 -1.61 -4.58
C LEU A 25 5.89 -1.06 -6.01
N GLY A 26 6.21 0.22 -6.16
CA GLY A 26 6.26 0.89 -7.46
C GLY A 26 7.28 0.26 -8.40
N VAL A 27 8.52 0.12 -7.95
CA VAL A 27 9.62 -0.48 -8.74
C VAL A 27 9.33 -1.95 -9.03
N GLY A 28 8.85 -2.71 -8.05
CA GLY A 28 8.51 -4.12 -8.20
C GLY A 28 7.44 -4.35 -9.28
N CYS A 29 6.35 -3.58 -9.23
CA CYS A 29 5.29 -3.67 -10.24
C CYS A 29 5.76 -3.25 -11.63
N LEU A 30 6.56 -2.19 -11.76
CA LEU A 30 7.12 -1.78 -13.07
C LEU A 30 8.11 -2.79 -13.63
N ALA A 31 8.97 -3.35 -12.78
CA ALA A 31 9.89 -4.41 -13.20
C ALA A 31 9.12 -5.65 -13.67
N SER A 32 8.07 -6.07 -12.98
CA SER A 32 7.21 -7.18 -13.39
C SER A 32 6.47 -6.89 -14.70
N ALA A 33 6.07 -5.64 -14.94
CA ALA A 33 5.45 -5.23 -16.20
C ALA A 33 6.45 -5.24 -17.38
N ALA A 34 7.71 -4.83 -17.13
CA ALA A 34 8.76 -4.74 -18.13
C ALA A 34 9.39 -6.10 -18.47
N PHE A 35 9.56 -6.96 -17.46
CA PHE A 35 10.22 -8.26 -17.58
C PHE A 35 9.25 -9.40 -17.19
N PRO A 36 8.31 -9.76 -18.06
CA PRO A 36 7.30 -10.75 -17.75
C PRO A 36 7.92 -12.16 -17.76
N MET A 37 8.55 -12.54 -16.67
CA MET A 37 9.01 -13.91 -16.46
C MET A 37 7.86 -14.86 -16.09
N VAL A 38 6.81 -14.33 -15.49
CA VAL A 38 5.59 -15.05 -15.11
C VAL A 38 4.43 -14.09 -15.24
N GLU A 39 3.32 -14.49 -15.83
CA GLU A 39 2.08 -13.70 -15.87
C GLU A 39 1.44 -13.69 -14.48
N GLU A 40 1.81 -12.71 -13.67
CA GLU A 40 1.28 -12.53 -12.30
C GLU A 40 -0.04 -11.74 -12.30
N ALA A 41 -0.13 -10.76 -13.21
CA ALA A 41 -1.32 -9.91 -13.41
C ALA A 41 -1.20 -9.20 -14.79
N PRO A 42 -2.29 -8.59 -15.30
CA PRO A 42 -2.25 -7.82 -16.54
C PRO A 42 -1.17 -6.72 -16.50
N ARG A 43 -0.31 -6.66 -17.52
CA ARG A 43 0.82 -5.71 -17.59
C ARG A 43 0.41 -4.26 -17.43
N ALA A 44 -0.71 -3.85 -18.03
CA ALA A 44 -1.21 -2.49 -17.90
C ALA A 44 -1.58 -2.16 -16.45
N LEU A 45 -2.12 -3.13 -15.71
CA LEU A 45 -2.42 -2.97 -14.29
C LEU A 45 -1.14 -2.84 -13.46
N LEU A 46 -0.15 -3.72 -13.70
CA LEU A 46 1.16 -3.66 -13.03
C LEU A 46 1.84 -2.31 -13.28
N ALA A 47 1.84 -1.83 -14.51
CA ALA A 47 2.39 -0.52 -14.86
C ALA A 47 1.64 0.61 -14.15
N GLY A 48 0.31 0.58 -14.12
CA GLY A 48 -0.51 1.57 -13.44
C GLY A 48 -0.26 1.61 -11.92
N VAL A 49 -0.30 0.45 -11.27
CA VAL A 49 0.01 0.33 -9.82
C VAL A 49 1.44 0.80 -9.54
N GLY A 50 2.39 0.43 -10.40
CA GLY A 50 3.78 0.83 -10.28
C GLY A 50 3.97 2.35 -10.36
N LEU A 51 3.33 3.03 -11.31
CA LEU A 51 3.37 4.48 -11.45
C LEU A 51 2.76 5.19 -10.24
N VAL A 52 1.63 4.70 -9.74
CA VAL A 52 1.00 5.27 -8.54
C VAL A 52 1.90 5.09 -7.31
N GLY A 53 2.51 3.92 -7.13
CA GLY A 53 3.46 3.66 -6.06
C GLY A 53 4.68 4.59 -6.12
N LEU A 54 5.29 4.76 -7.30
CA LEU A 54 6.40 5.70 -7.48
C LEU A 54 6.00 7.16 -7.21
N THR A 55 4.83 7.57 -7.67
CA THR A 55 4.32 8.92 -7.42
C THR A 55 4.15 9.17 -5.93
N ALA A 56 3.57 8.20 -5.20
CA ALA A 56 3.43 8.29 -3.74
C ALA A 56 4.80 8.37 -3.05
N ALA A 57 5.77 7.54 -3.45
CA ALA A 57 7.12 7.56 -2.91
C ALA A 57 7.82 8.90 -3.13
N LEU A 58 7.76 9.44 -4.35
CA LEU A 58 8.35 10.74 -4.70
C LEU A 58 7.69 11.90 -3.95
N THR A 59 6.37 11.85 -3.79
CA THR A 59 5.63 12.87 -3.03
C THR A 59 6.08 12.86 -1.57
N LEU A 60 6.16 11.69 -0.94
CA LEU A 60 6.63 11.55 0.43
C LEU A 60 8.09 12.01 0.59
N ALA A 61 8.97 11.64 -0.35
CA ALA A 61 10.37 12.04 -0.34
C ALA A 61 10.55 13.56 -0.47
N ARG A 62 9.68 14.24 -1.24
CA ARG A 62 9.74 15.70 -1.43
C ARG A 62 9.13 16.50 -0.29
N THR A 63 8.03 16.02 0.28
CA THR A 63 7.35 16.69 1.40
C THR A 63 8.06 16.46 2.74
N GLY A 64 8.83 15.39 2.86
CA GLY A 64 9.60 15.10 4.08
C GLY A 64 8.70 15.00 5.33
N PRO A 65 9.20 15.44 6.50
CA PRO A 65 8.48 15.33 7.77
C PRO A 65 7.26 16.26 7.90
N ASP A 66 7.06 17.19 6.96
CA ASP A 66 5.93 18.13 6.98
C ASP A 66 4.60 17.50 6.52
N VAL A 67 4.62 16.19 6.23
CA VAL A 67 3.42 15.45 5.85
C VAL A 67 2.44 15.37 7.01
N SER A 68 1.22 15.82 6.79
CA SER A 68 0.16 15.71 7.82
C SER A 68 -0.25 14.25 8.06
N ALA A 69 -0.70 13.95 9.29
CA ALA A 69 -1.21 12.62 9.63
C ALA A 69 -2.33 12.17 8.67
N LEU A 70 -3.16 13.09 8.20
CA LEU A 70 -4.22 12.79 7.24
C LEU A 70 -3.67 12.25 5.91
N HIS A 71 -2.60 12.87 5.40
CA HIS A 71 -1.93 12.39 4.16
C HIS A 71 -1.31 11.00 4.36
N LEU A 72 -0.69 10.74 5.52
CA LEU A 72 -0.15 9.41 5.82
C LEU A 72 -1.26 8.35 5.84
N HIS A 73 -2.40 8.65 6.49
CA HIS A 73 -3.56 7.75 6.47
C HIS A 73 -4.07 7.51 5.04
N PHE A 74 -4.16 8.57 4.23
CA PHE A 74 -4.60 8.46 2.84
C PHE A 74 -3.66 7.57 2.01
N ILE A 75 -2.34 7.74 2.15
CA ILE A 75 -1.37 6.93 1.42
C ILE A 75 -1.43 5.47 1.87
N VAL A 76 -1.60 5.19 3.17
CA VAL A 76 -1.79 3.82 3.65
C VAL A 76 -3.06 3.20 3.08
N LEU A 77 -4.17 3.94 3.04
CA LEU A 77 -5.42 3.47 2.42
C LEU A 77 -5.23 3.19 0.91
N LEU A 78 -4.49 4.05 0.23
CA LEU A 78 -4.13 3.86 -1.18
C LEU A 78 -3.32 2.58 -1.38
N LEU A 79 -2.31 2.32 -0.54
CA LEU A 79 -1.51 1.09 -0.61
C LEU A 79 -2.37 -0.15 -0.34
N VAL A 80 -3.30 -0.09 0.63
CA VAL A 80 -4.26 -1.18 0.89
C VAL A 80 -5.12 -1.44 -0.34
N ALA A 81 -5.66 -0.39 -0.97
CA ALA A 81 -6.48 -0.52 -2.16
C ALA A 81 -5.69 -1.10 -3.35
N LEU A 82 -4.47 -0.60 -3.60
CA LEU A 82 -3.60 -1.10 -4.67
C LEU A 82 -3.24 -2.57 -4.46
N ASN A 83 -2.89 -2.97 -3.24
CA ASN A 83 -2.65 -4.38 -2.92
C ASN A 83 -3.92 -5.22 -3.12
N GLY A 84 -5.11 -4.70 -2.75
CA GLY A 84 -6.39 -5.36 -3.00
C GLY A 84 -6.66 -5.62 -4.48
N VAL A 85 -6.44 -4.61 -5.31
CA VAL A 85 -6.55 -4.74 -6.77
C VAL A 85 -5.58 -5.80 -7.30
N MET A 86 -4.34 -5.83 -6.81
CA MET A 86 -3.35 -6.84 -7.20
C MET A 86 -3.77 -8.26 -6.79
N VAL A 87 -4.33 -8.44 -5.59
CA VAL A 87 -4.90 -9.72 -5.15
C VAL A 87 -6.04 -10.17 -6.07
N ALA A 88 -6.98 -9.26 -6.39
CA ALA A 88 -8.11 -9.57 -7.25
C ALA A 88 -7.73 -9.89 -8.69
N ALA A 89 -6.62 -9.31 -9.17
CA ALA A 89 -6.11 -9.50 -10.53
C ALA A 89 -5.03 -10.59 -10.65
N ALA A 90 -4.60 -11.19 -9.53
CA ALA A 90 -3.58 -12.23 -9.54
C ALA A 90 -4.07 -13.47 -10.30
N VAL A 91 -3.30 -13.86 -11.32
CA VAL A 91 -3.60 -15.02 -12.20
C VAL A 91 -2.89 -16.28 -11.68
N THR A 92 -1.86 -16.10 -10.86
CA THR A 92 -1.03 -17.19 -10.34
C THR A 92 -0.98 -17.16 -8.80
N GLU A 93 -0.73 -18.32 -8.19
CA GLU A 93 -0.50 -18.43 -6.74
C GLU A 93 0.67 -17.56 -6.28
N ARG A 94 1.71 -17.43 -7.11
CA ARG A 94 2.86 -16.58 -6.82
C ARG A 94 2.48 -15.10 -6.77
N GLY A 95 1.68 -14.62 -7.71
CA GLY A 95 1.15 -13.26 -7.71
C GLY A 95 0.29 -12.98 -6.46
N LEU A 96 -0.53 -13.96 -6.06
CA LEU A 96 -1.33 -13.88 -4.84
C LEU A 96 -0.44 -13.79 -3.59
N MET A 97 0.61 -14.61 -3.49
CA MET A 97 1.56 -14.58 -2.36
C MET A 97 2.30 -13.24 -2.29
N MET A 98 2.76 -12.70 -3.41
CA MET A 98 3.44 -11.40 -3.45
C MET A 98 2.53 -10.26 -3.00
N SER A 99 1.27 -10.28 -3.43
CA SER A 99 0.28 -9.30 -2.98
C SER A 99 -0.05 -9.44 -1.48
N ALA A 100 -0.11 -10.66 -0.96
CA ALA A 100 -0.30 -10.91 0.47
C ALA A 100 0.86 -10.37 1.32
N LEU A 101 2.10 -10.46 0.82
CA LEU A 101 3.26 -9.82 1.48
C LEU A 101 3.09 -8.30 1.58
N GLY A 102 2.54 -7.63 0.55
CA GLY A 102 2.23 -6.21 0.60
C GLY A 102 1.27 -5.85 1.74
N TYR A 103 0.24 -6.67 1.97
CA TYR A 103 -0.65 -6.51 3.13
C TYR A 103 0.08 -6.69 4.46
N THR A 104 0.95 -7.68 4.56
CA THR A 104 1.74 -7.94 5.78
C THR A 104 2.60 -6.73 6.12
N TRP A 105 3.35 -6.19 5.17
CA TRP A 105 4.16 -4.98 5.35
C TRP A 105 3.32 -3.77 5.76
N THR A 106 2.17 -3.58 5.13
CA THR A 106 1.25 -2.49 5.49
C THR A 106 0.71 -2.67 6.90
N ALA A 107 0.37 -3.89 7.31
CA ALA A 107 -0.09 -4.19 8.67
C ALA A 107 0.99 -3.91 9.71
N VAL A 108 2.23 -4.31 9.44
CA VAL A 108 3.38 -4.03 10.31
C VAL A 108 3.58 -2.52 10.46
N TYR A 109 3.58 -1.78 9.34
CA TYR A 109 3.69 -0.33 9.38
C TYR A 109 2.61 0.32 10.25
N VAL A 110 1.35 -0.04 10.03
CA VAL A 110 0.20 0.48 10.76
C VAL A 110 0.31 0.15 12.26
N ALA A 111 0.73 -1.07 12.61
CA ALA A 111 0.88 -1.48 14.00
C ALA A 111 1.97 -0.70 14.73
N PHE A 112 3.08 -0.35 14.05
CA PHE A 112 4.20 0.36 14.67
C PHE A 112 3.99 1.87 14.78
N PHE A 113 3.39 2.49 13.76
CA PHE A 113 3.37 3.94 13.65
C PHE A 113 2.02 4.57 13.97
N PHE A 114 0.92 3.81 13.92
CA PHE A 114 -0.39 4.37 14.19
C PHE A 114 -0.82 4.12 15.63
N ARG A 115 -1.67 5.02 16.13
CA ARG A 115 -2.31 4.81 17.44
C ARG A 115 -3.17 3.54 17.43
N PRO A 116 -3.31 2.84 18.56
CA PRO A 116 -4.04 1.58 18.62
C PRO A 116 -5.44 1.61 18.02
N ASP A 117 -6.20 2.71 18.21
CA ASP A 117 -7.54 2.84 17.65
C ASP A 117 -7.53 3.01 16.12
N ALA A 118 -6.55 3.74 15.58
CA ALA A 118 -6.37 3.90 14.15
C ALA A 118 -5.86 2.59 13.53
N ALA A 119 -4.89 1.94 14.17
CA ALA A 119 -4.35 0.66 13.75
C ALA A 119 -5.45 -0.40 13.67
N ARG A 120 -6.33 -0.47 14.69
CA ARG A 120 -7.46 -1.42 14.71
C ARG A 120 -8.43 -1.18 13.55
N ARG A 121 -8.76 0.09 13.24
CA ARG A 121 -9.61 0.43 12.08
C ARG A 121 -9.00 0.03 10.76
N HIS A 122 -7.70 0.28 10.55
CA HIS A 122 -6.97 -0.14 9.35
C HIS A 122 -6.89 -1.66 9.24
N ALA A 123 -6.65 -2.38 10.34
CA ALA A 123 -6.64 -3.84 10.35
C ALA A 123 -8.00 -4.42 9.92
N VAL A 124 -9.10 -3.91 10.46
CA VAL A 124 -10.46 -4.33 10.05
C VAL A 124 -10.68 -4.05 8.55
N LEU A 125 -10.31 -2.85 8.08
CA LEU A 125 -10.45 -2.51 6.67
C LEU A 125 -9.62 -3.45 5.77
N MET A 126 -8.37 -3.73 6.14
CA MET A 126 -7.52 -4.66 5.39
C MET A 126 -8.12 -6.07 5.31
N ILE A 127 -8.67 -6.59 6.41
CA ILE A 127 -9.32 -7.89 6.44
C ILE A 127 -10.55 -7.89 5.51
N VAL A 128 -11.36 -6.85 5.56
CA VAL A 128 -12.56 -6.73 4.71
C VAL A 128 -12.17 -6.64 3.23
N VAL A 129 -11.23 -5.76 2.88
CA VAL A 129 -10.76 -5.60 1.49
C VAL A 129 -10.16 -6.90 0.98
N LEU A 130 -9.27 -7.52 1.74
CA LEU A 130 -8.64 -8.79 1.35
C LEU A 130 -9.70 -9.89 1.17
N GLY A 131 -10.65 -10.00 2.09
CA GLY A 131 -11.75 -10.98 2.00
C GLY A 131 -12.60 -10.78 0.75
N LEU A 132 -12.98 -9.54 0.43
CA LEU A 132 -13.75 -9.22 -0.78
C LEU A 132 -12.96 -9.53 -2.05
N CYS A 133 -11.65 -9.21 -2.08
CA CYS A 133 -10.79 -9.50 -3.22
C CYS A 133 -10.60 -11.00 -3.43
N LEU A 134 -10.42 -11.79 -2.37
CA LEU A 134 -10.31 -13.24 -2.47
C LEU A 134 -11.61 -13.90 -2.94
N LEU A 135 -12.77 -13.36 -2.53
CA LEU A 135 -14.07 -13.84 -3.01
C LEU A 135 -14.27 -13.52 -4.50
N SER A 136 -13.80 -12.35 -4.97
CA SER A 136 -13.88 -11.98 -6.38
C SER A 136 -12.91 -12.78 -7.26
N ALA A 137 -11.73 -13.13 -6.77
CA ALA A 137 -10.73 -13.91 -7.50
C ALA A 137 -11.13 -15.38 -7.72
N ARG A 138 -12.10 -15.88 -6.96
CA ARG A 138 -12.62 -17.27 -7.12
C ARG A 138 -13.69 -17.43 -8.20
N ARG A 139 -14.05 -16.36 -8.90
CA ARG A 139 -15.03 -16.39 -10.00
C ARG A 139 -14.32 -16.41 -11.35
#